data_bbc1a1a3cc7844fd1f56dc07b37c2a44
#
_entry.id   bbc1a1a3cc7844fd1f56dc07b37c2a44
#
_cell.length_a   1.000
_cell.length_b   1.000
_cell.length_c   1.000
_cell.angle_alpha   90.00
_cell.angle_beta   90.00
_cell.angle_gamma   90.00
#
_symmetry.space_group_name_H-M   'P 1'
#
loop_
_entity.id
_entity.type
_entity.pdbx_description
1 polymer ?
#
loop_
_entity_poly.entity_id
_entity_poly.type
_entity_poly.pdbx_seq_one_letter_code
_entity_poly.pdbx_strand_id
1 'polypeptide(L)'
;MQKQTFSLFASLLLTGLVTTVPAKAQISQPLLLSQSQQSSNPQISELLRQGRELIDAGDFARAVNAYQRAAALDRENAKIFSGIGYLHARLGNYREAAQAYRQAVSLEANNAEYYYALGYSLAQAGDNRTAAEAYRNAARIEPQNLKHLQGLGVVLLRERDYNSAIAAYQQIIALDPDNEEAYEILGTTLIQQGRTTEAIEVLQKATRNSARTSGMLLQLGVALLTEGNMNAGLAALEQAKKIDPENPDVYYYIGKVYRQRRNLEGALDSFQRAVSLRRNFVNAQAEIGEILLTQGNYIEAIVAYREVVELAPTNPAAYYNLGLALKGRQRYSEAIAALEKARDLYKENNNRTGARQAEAMLDEIKKKQR
;
A
#
# COMPACT_ATOMS: atom_id res chain seq x y z
N MET A 1 -15.20 0.62 -27.70
CA MET A 1 -13.74 0.51 -27.48
C MET A 1 -13.16 1.49 -26.46
N GLN A 2 -13.95 2.43 -25.88
CA GLN A 2 -13.46 3.43 -24.90
C GLN A 2 -13.43 2.96 -23.43
N LYS A 3 -14.13 1.88 -23.06
CA LYS A 3 -14.20 1.42 -21.64
C LYS A 3 -13.02 0.57 -21.16
N GLN A 4 -12.20 0.03 -22.05
CA GLN A 4 -11.05 -0.85 -21.64
C GLN A 4 -9.76 -0.09 -21.30
N THR A 5 -9.60 1.16 -21.73
CA THR A 5 -8.41 1.96 -21.45
C THR A 5 -8.38 2.57 -20.05
N PHE A 6 -9.51 2.70 -19.38
CA PHE A 6 -9.61 3.34 -18.05
C PHE A 6 -9.36 2.39 -16.86
N SER A 7 -9.53 1.08 -17.04
CA SER A 7 -9.28 0.08 -15.98
C SER A 7 -7.80 0.00 -15.54
N LEU A 8 -6.87 0.51 -16.35
CA LEU A 8 -5.44 0.54 -16.05
C LEU A 8 -5.03 1.67 -15.09
N PHE A 9 -5.88 2.66 -14.85
CA PHE A 9 -5.57 3.77 -13.95
C PHE A 9 -5.65 3.39 -12.46
N ALA A 10 -6.53 2.46 -12.11
CA ALA A 10 -6.81 2.12 -10.72
C ALA A 10 -5.80 1.15 -10.08
N SER A 11 -5.09 0.35 -10.86
CA SER A 11 -4.27 -0.75 -10.32
C SER A 11 -2.93 -0.32 -9.71
N LEU A 12 -2.48 0.91 -9.95
CA LEU A 12 -1.15 1.38 -9.54
C LEU A 12 -1.09 2.03 -8.16
N LEU A 13 -2.22 2.53 -7.67
CA LEU A 13 -2.23 3.32 -6.42
C LEU A 13 -2.14 2.50 -5.14
N LEU A 14 -2.40 1.20 -5.19
CA LEU A 14 -2.50 0.35 -3.99
C LEU A 14 -1.24 -0.43 -3.64
N THR A 15 -0.26 -0.54 -4.52
CA THR A 15 0.97 -1.28 -4.21
C THR A 15 1.84 -0.61 -3.13
N GLY A 16 1.60 0.67 -2.84
CA GLY A 16 2.31 1.41 -1.80
C GLY A 16 1.54 1.59 -0.48
N LEU A 17 0.20 1.62 -0.51
CA LEU A 17 -0.62 1.98 0.66
C LEU A 17 -1.01 0.80 1.58
N VAL A 18 -1.04 -0.42 1.04
CA VAL A 18 -1.58 -1.59 1.77
C VAL A 18 -0.53 -2.33 2.60
N THR A 19 0.77 -2.02 2.45
CA THR A 19 1.84 -2.82 3.05
C THR A 19 2.27 -2.39 4.45
N THR A 20 1.91 -1.19 4.89
CA THR A 20 2.29 -0.73 6.23
C THR A 20 1.06 -0.60 7.13
N VAL A 21 1.00 -1.40 8.17
CA VAL A 21 0.31 -0.97 9.41
C VAL A 21 0.94 0.37 9.73
N PRO A 22 0.13 1.45 9.96
CA PRO A 22 0.71 2.73 10.29
C PRO A 22 1.78 2.53 11.35
N ALA A 23 2.99 3.06 11.10
CA ALA A 23 4.13 2.91 12.00
C ALA A 23 3.84 3.42 13.43
N LYS A 24 2.69 4.09 13.61
CA LYS A 24 2.15 4.59 14.87
C LYS A 24 1.21 3.63 15.60
N ALA A 25 0.88 2.45 15.05
CA ALA A 25 0.16 1.42 15.81
C ALA A 25 1.13 0.78 16.81
N GLN A 26 1.61 1.58 17.76
CA GLN A 26 2.33 1.07 18.91
C GLN A 26 1.30 0.47 19.87
N ILE A 27 1.48 -0.81 20.22
CA ILE A 27 0.80 -1.35 21.41
C ILE A 27 1.24 -0.45 22.56
N SER A 28 0.28 0.28 23.13
CA SER A 28 0.51 1.06 24.33
C SER A 28 1.11 0.10 25.37
N GLN A 29 2.15 0.56 26.06
CA GLN A 29 2.63 -0.21 27.21
C GLN A 29 1.39 -0.45 28.10
N PRO A 30 0.92 -1.70 28.28
CA PRO A 30 -0.23 -1.92 29.14
C PRO A 30 0.08 -1.21 30.44
N LEU A 31 -0.94 -0.64 31.09
CA LEU A 31 -0.82 -0.10 32.44
C LEU A 31 -0.28 -1.25 33.31
N LEU A 32 1.04 -1.44 33.25
CA LEU A 32 1.77 -2.44 33.98
C LEU A 32 1.47 -2.11 35.45
N LEU A 33 0.52 -2.84 36.02
CA LEU A 33 0.01 -2.78 37.36
C LEU A 33 0.46 -1.50 38.10
N SER A 34 -0.37 -0.44 38.05
CA SER A 34 -0.11 0.76 38.87
C SER A 34 0.22 0.28 40.30
N GLN A 35 1.08 0.98 40.99
CA GLN A 35 1.53 0.62 42.35
C GLN A 35 0.37 0.30 43.33
N SER A 36 -0.87 0.70 42.98
CA SER A 36 -2.09 0.47 43.78
C SER A 36 -2.74 -0.92 43.66
N GLN A 37 -2.26 -1.81 42.79
CA GLN A 37 -2.76 -3.18 42.63
C GLN A 37 -1.67 -4.20 42.93
N GLN A 38 -1.15 -4.15 44.16
CA GLN A 38 -0.34 -5.24 44.72
C GLN A 38 -1.23 -6.47 44.85
N SER A 39 -0.82 -7.57 44.21
CA SER A 39 -1.43 -8.87 44.53
C SER A 39 -1.30 -9.14 46.02
N SER A 40 -2.33 -9.71 46.62
CA SER A 40 -2.28 -10.17 48.02
C SER A 40 -1.22 -11.27 48.25
N ASN A 41 -0.71 -11.85 47.16
CA ASN A 41 0.39 -12.83 47.20
C ASN A 41 1.74 -12.14 47.01
N PRO A 42 2.61 -12.12 48.06
CA PRO A 42 3.91 -11.47 48.01
C PRO A 42 4.82 -12.01 46.94
N GLN A 43 4.71 -13.29 46.59
CA GLN A 43 5.53 -13.94 45.56
C GLN A 43 5.18 -13.41 44.14
N ILE A 44 3.88 -13.21 43.87
CA ILE A 44 3.44 -12.60 42.60
C ILE A 44 3.92 -11.15 42.48
N SER A 45 3.76 -10.38 43.58
CA SER A 45 4.21 -8.99 43.63
C SER A 45 5.70 -8.86 43.35
N GLU A 46 6.51 -9.76 43.92
CA GLU A 46 7.96 -9.79 43.71
C GLU A 46 8.33 -10.15 42.24
N LEU A 47 7.68 -11.17 41.65
CA LEU A 47 7.90 -11.56 40.25
C LEU A 47 7.53 -10.43 39.28
N LEU A 48 6.42 -9.73 39.53
CA LEU A 48 6.00 -8.59 38.69
C LEU A 48 6.92 -7.37 38.87
N ARG A 49 7.49 -7.17 40.07
CA ARG A 49 8.51 -6.14 40.32
C ARG A 49 9.78 -6.47 39.52
N GLN A 50 10.30 -7.68 39.60
CA GLN A 50 11.45 -8.15 38.82
C GLN A 50 11.20 -8.02 37.31
N GLY A 51 10.00 -8.41 36.87
CA GLY A 51 9.61 -8.26 35.46
C GLY A 51 9.65 -6.81 34.97
N ARG A 52 9.17 -5.85 35.78
CA ARG A 52 9.25 -4.41 35.45
C ARG A 52 10.68 -3.91 35.37
N GLU A 53 11.53 -4.25 36.34
CA GLU A 53 12.95 -3.88 36.32
C GLU A 53 13.67 -4.41 35.07
N LEU A 54 13.34 -5.63 34.63
CA LEU A 54 13.85 -6.21 33.39
C LEU A 54 13.33 -5.49 32.15
N ILE A 55 12.07 -5.04 32.14
CA ILE A 55 11.50 -4.21 31.08
C ILE A 55 12.23 -2.88 30.98
N ASP A 56 12.47 -2.22 32.11
CA ASP A 56 13.18 -0.93 32.17
C ASP A 56 14.65 -1.09 31.73
N ALA A 57 15.24 -2.24 31.99
CA ALA A 57 16.56 -2.61 31.49
C ALA A 57 16.58 -3.08 30.02
N GLY A 58 15.42 -3.20 29.37
CA GLY A 58 15.30 -3.68 27.98
C GLY A 58 15.41 -5.20 27.80
N ASP A 59 15.48 -5.95 28.91
CA ASP A 59 15.59 -7.42 28.88
C ASP A 59 14.21 -8.09 28.85
N PHE A 60 13.56 -7.93 27.70
CA PHE A 60 12.21 -8.45 27.49
C PHE A 60 12.15 -9.99 27.60
N ALA A 61 13.23 -10.69 27.22
CA ALA A 61 13.25 -12.16 27.28
C ALA A 61 13.21 -12.68 28.72
N ARG A 62 13.99 -12.08 29.62
CA ARG A 62 13.92 -12.45 31.05
C ARG A 62 12.65 -11.92 31.69
N ALA A 63 12.11 -10.79 31.27
CA ALA A 63 10.82 -10.29 31.75
C ALA A 63 9.69 -11.26 31.42
N VAL A 64 9.65 -11.86 30.22
CA VAL A 64 8.66 -12.92 29.89
C VAL A 64 8.68 -14.04 30.91
N ASN A 65 9.87 -14.51 31.31
CA ASN A 65 10.00 -15.60 32.27
C ASN A 65 9.41 -15.23 33.68
N ALA A 66 9.68 -14.00 34.14
CA ALA A 66 9.11 -13.50 35.40
C ALA A 66 7.58 -13.43 35.35
N TYR A 67 7.02 -12.88 34.24
CA TYR A 67 5.56 -12.80 34.05
C TYR A 67 4.90 -14.19 33.91
N GLN A 68 5.54 -15.14 33.21
CA GLN A 68 5.05 -16.52 33.09
C GLN A 68 5.02 -17.23 34.43
N ARG A 69 6.02 -17.03 35.27
CA ARG A 69 6.02 -17.56 36.65
C ARG A 69 4.90 -16.93 37.49
N ALA A 70 4.67 -15.64 37.35
CA ALA A 70 3.53 -14.99 38.00
C ALA A 70 2.18 -15.53 37.49
N ALA A 71 2.03 -15.76 36.18
CA ALA A 71 0.82 -16.37 35.61
C ALA A 71 0.57 -17.81 36.07
N ALA A 72 1.63 -18.57 36.37
CA ALA A 72 1.50 -19.92 36.94
C ALA A 72 0.90 -19.91 38.38
N LEU A 73 1.15 -18.83 39.12
CA LEU A 73 0.64 -18.62 40.49
C LEU A 73 -0.76 -17.97 40.50
N ASP A 74 -1.09 -17.17 39.48
CA ASP A 74 -2.39 -16.51 39.33
C ASP A 74 -2.85 -16.62 37.87
N ARG A 75 -3.63 -17.65 37.59
CA ARG A 75 -4.14 -17.98 36.25
C ARG A 75 -5.36 -17.16 35.83
N GLU A 76 -5.94 -16.41 36.77
CA GLU A 76 -7.15 -15.61 36.52
C GLU A 76 -6.85 -14.12 36.36
N ASN A 77 -5.59 -13.73 36.33
CA ASN A 77 -5.16 -12.35 36.23
C ASN A 77 -4.91 -11.94 34.77
N ALA A 78 -5.91 -11.34 34.15
CA ALA A 78 -5.83 -10.88 32.75
C ALA A 78 -4.66 -9.93 32.48
N LYS A 79 -4.28 -9.09 33.47
CA LYS A 79 -3.18 -8.12 33.33
C LYS A 79 -1.82 -8.82 33.21
N ILE A 80 -1.62 -9.95 33.89
CA ILE A 80 -0.37 -10.71 33.75
C ILE A 80 -0.27 -11.27 32.34
N PHE A 81 -1.35 -11.84 31.79
CA PHE A 81 -1.37 -12.34 30.40
C PHE A 81 -1.21 -11.24 29.38
N SER A 82 -1.81 -10.06 29.60
CA SER A 82 -1.60 -8.91 28.70
C SER A 82 -0.14 -8.43 28.76
N GLY A 83 0.52 -8.47 29.91
CA GLY A 83 1.94 -8.20 30.07
C GLY A 83 2.82 -9.19 29.29
N ILE A 84 2.51 -10.49 29.35
CA ILE A 84 3.18 -11.52 28.55
C ILE A 84 3.01 -11.23 27.05
N GLY A 85 1.77 -10.89 26.64
CA GLY A 85 1.46 -10.54 25.27
C GLY A 85 2.28 -9.35 24.76
N TYR A 86 2.35 -8.29 25.57
CA TYR A 86 3.17 -7.10 25.28
C TYR A 86 4.65 -7.45 25.09
N LEU A 87 5.21 -8.24 26.02
CA LEU A 87 6.61 -8.63 25.98
C LEU A 87 6.94 -9.47 24.75
N HIS A 88 6.10 -10.43 24.39
CA HIS A 88 6.25 -11.20 23.17
C HIS A 88 6.15 -10.33 21.92
N ALA A 89 5.23 -9.37 21.88
CA ALA A 89 5.10 -8.43 20.78
C ALA A 89 6.36 -7.53 20.65
N ARG A 90 6.95 -7.09 21.76
CA ARG A 90 8.22 -6.35 21.78
C ARG A 90 9.41 -7.18 21.27
N LEU A 91 9.38 -8.49 21.43
CA LEU A 91 10.36 -9.44 20.91
C LEU A 91 10.08 -9.84 19.44
N GLY A 92 8.98 -9.39 18.83
CA GLY A 92 8.55 -9.82 17.49
C GLY A 92 7.88 -11.20 17.44
N ASN A 93 7.63 -11.81 18.59
CA ASN A 93 7.00 -13.13 18.73
C ASN A 93 5.46 -12.95 18.68
N TYR A 94 4.93 -12.56 17.52
CA TYR A 94 3.54 -12.12 17.41
C TYR A 94 2.50 -13.24 17.60
N ARG A 95 2.85 -14.49 17.30
CA ARG A 95 1.95 -15.65 17.55
C ARG A 95 1.78 -15.91 19.05
N GLU A 96 2.87 -15.89 19.79
CA GLU A 96 2.89 -16.04 21.25
C GLU A 96 2.21 -14.85 21.91
N ALA A 97 2.43 -13.63 21.40
CA ALA A 97 1.71 -12.44 21.85
C ALA A 97 0.20 -12.60 21.68
N ALA A 98 -0.27 -13.06 20.53
CA ALA A 98 -1.70 -13.32 20.28
C ALA A 98 -2.27 -14.39 21.21
N GLN A 99 -1.51 -15.44 21.52
CA GLN A 99 -1.95 -16.46 22.48
C GLN A 99 -2.14 -15.88 23.87
N ALA A 100 -1.19 -15.08 24.35
CA ALA A 100 -1.28 -14.44 25.66
C ALA A 100 -2.44 -13.43 25.72
N TYR A 101 -2.65 -12.63 24.67
CA TYR A 101 -3.80 -11.72 24.61
C TYR A 101 -5.14 -12.45 24.51
N ARG A 102 -5.23 -13.63 23.86
CA ARG A 102 -6.44 -14.47 23.90
C ARG A 102 -6.78 -14.89 25.33
N GLN A 103 -5.78 -15.24 26.14
CA GLN A 103 -6.01 -15.51 27.56
C GLN A 103 -6.51 -14.27 28.31
N ALA A 104 -5.91 -13.11 28.07
CA ALA A 104 -6.35 -11.86 28.68
C ALA A 104 -7.80 -11.52 28.32
N VAL A 105 -8.23 -11.62 27.05
CA VAL A 105 -9.63 -11.35 26.65
C VAL A 105 -10.60 -12.43 27.13
N SER A 106 -10.16 -13.67 27.34
CA SER A 106 -11.02 -14.71 27.94
C SER A 106 -11.33 -14.47 29.42
N LEU A 107 -10.43 -13.76 30.11
CA LEU A 107 -10.60 -13.40 31.53
C LEU A 107 -11.34 -12.05 31.69
N GLU A 108 -11.07 -11.09 30.79
CA GLU A 108 -11.71 -9.77 30.79
C GLU A 108 -12.29 -9.47 29.41
N ALA A 109 -13.45 -10.03 29.10
CA ALA A 109 -14.08 -9.94 27.79
C ALA A 109 -14.61 -8.54 27.41
N ASN A 110 -14.61 -7.58 28.31
CA ASN A 110 -15.05 -6.20 28.06
C ASN A 110 -13.88 -5.20 28.09
N ASN A 111 -12.68 -5.65 27.73
CA ASN A 111 -11.48 -4.82 27.70
C ASN A 111 -11.06 -4.56 26.23
N ALA A 112 -11.36 -3.37 25.72
CA ALA A 112 -11.08 -2.99 24.34
C ALA A 112 -9.58 -3.00 24.01
N GLU A 113 -8.73 -2.63 24.98
CA GLU A 113 -7.28 -2.59 24.79
C GLU A 113 -6.69 -3.99 24.56
N TYR A 114 -7.20 -5.01 25.27
CA TYR A 114 -6.75 -6.38 25.04
C TYR A 114 -7.16 -6.89 23.66
N TYR A 115 -8.39 -6.58 23.22
CA TYR A 115 -8.81 -6.92 21.86
C TYR A 115 -8.01 -6.18 20.80
N TYR A 116 -7.70 -4.90 21.01
CA TYR A 116 -6.85 -4.14 20.10
C TYR A 116 -5.44 -4.76 19.99
N ALA A 117 -4.82 -5.09 21.13
CA ALA A 117 -3.50 -5.70 21.17
C ALA A 117 -3.50 -7.12 20.57
N LEU A 118 -4.59 -7.89 20.77
CA LEU A 118 -4.81 -9.17 20.10
C LEU A 118 -4.87 -8.97 18.57
N GLY A 119 -5.70 -8.04 18.10
CA GLY A 119 -5.84 -7.71 16.68
C GLY A 119 -4.52 -7.32 16.04
N TYR A 120 -3.75 -6.45 16.72
CA TYR A 120 -2.43 -6.06 16.28
C TYR A 120 -1.46 -7.25 16.15
N SER A 121 -1.40 -8.08 17.18
CA SER A 121 -0.51 -9.25 17.23
C SER A 121 -0.86 -10.26 16.11
N LEU A 122 -2.15 -10.50 15.88
CA LEU A 122 -2.64 -11.38 14.81
C LEU A 122 -2.31 -10.81 13.43
N ALA A 123 -2.51 -9.50 13.23
CA ALA A 123 -2.20 -8.82 11.98
C ALA A 123 -0.71 -8.88 11.65
N GLN A 124 0.16 -8.71 12.65
CA GLN A 124 1.61 -8.86 12.50
C GLN A 124 2.04 -10.32 12.26
N ALA A 125 1.30 -11.28 12.82
CA ALA A 125 1.50 -12.69 12.55
C ALA A 125 0.96 -13.15 11.17
N GLY A 126 0.28 -12.26 10.43
CA GLY A 126 -0.31 -12.54 9.12
C GLY A 126 -1.74 -13.10 9.15
N ASP A 127 -2.33 -13.28 10.33
CA ASP A 127 -3.73 -13.74 10.50
C ASP A 127 -4.68 -12.53 10.48
N ASN A 128 -4.83 -11.91 9.29
CA ASN A 128 -5.63 -10.70 9.15
C ASN A 128 -7.13 -10.95 9.40
N ARG A 129 -7.63 -12.14 9.07
CA ARG A 129 -9.05 -12.49 9.26
C ARG A 129 -9.42 -12.47 10.75
N THR A 130 -8.67 -13.19 11.58
CA THR A 130 -8.91 -13.20 13.03
C THR A 130 -8.57 -11.86 13.68
N ALA A 131 -7.59 -11.12 13.11
CA ALA A 131 -7.29 -9.75 13.53
C ALA A 131 -8.49 -8.82 13.35
N ALA A 132 -9.21 -8.93 12.21
CA ALA A 132 -10.41 -8.14 11.96
C ALA A 132 -11.52 -8.41 13.00
N GLU A 133 -11.68 -9.66 13.44
CA GLU A 133 -12.64 -10.00 14.49
C GLU A 133 -12.26 -9.36 15.84
N ALA A 134 -10.97 -9.40 16.18
CA ALA A 134 -10.47 -8.77 17.40
C ALA A 134 -10.65 -7.23 17.35
N TYR A 135 -10.31 -6.59 16.27
CA TYR A 135 -10.51 -5.14 16.11
C TYR A 135 -12.00 -4.74 16.10
N ARG A 136 -12.91 -5.56 15.52
CA ARG A 136 -14.36 -5.32 15.62
C ARG A 136 -14.83 -5.38 17.07
N ASN A 137 -14.34 -6.32 17.87
CA ASN A 137 -14.67 -6.39 19.30
C ASN A 137 -14.15 -5.16 20.05
N ALA A 138 -12.93 -4.70 19.79
CA ALA A 138 -12.40 -3.48 20.36
C ALA A 138 -13.27 -2.26 19.97
N ALA A 139 -13.61 -2.10 18.70
CA ALA A 139 -14.47 -1.01 18.22
C ALA A 139 -15.90 -1.09 18.76
N ARG A 140 -16.44 -2.28 19.03
CA ARG A 140 -17.76 -2.46 19.66
C ARG A 140 -17.76 -2.01 21.13
N ILE A 141 -16.66 -2.23 21.84
CA ILE A 141 -16.51 -1.82 23.25
C ILE A 141 -16.25 -0.31 23.33
N GLU A 142 -15.38 0.22 22.48
CA GLU A 142 -15.03 1.64 22.40
C GLU A 142 -15.28 2.20 20.99
N PRO A 143 -16.53 2.52 20.64
CA PRO A 143 -16.90 2.86 19.27
C PRO A 143 -16.36 4.22 18.78
N GLN A 144 -15.89 5.08 19.68
CA GLN A 144 -15.28 6.38 19.34
C GLN A 144 -13.76 6.32 19.25
N ASN A 145 -13.15 5.18 19.50
CA ASN A 145 -11.69 5.04 19.44
C ASN A 145 -11.23 4.78 18.00
N LEU A 146 -10.70 5.82 17.37
CA LEU A 146 -10.25 5.76 15.97
C LEU A 146 -9.20 4.67 15.71
N LYS A 147 -8.32 4.38 16.69
CA LYS A 147 -7.28 3.35 16.53
C LYS A 147 -7.86 1.96 16.24
N HIS A 148 -8.99 1.63 16.85
CA HIS A 148 -9.66 0.35 16.63
C HIS A 148 -10.20 0.24 15.21
N LEU A 149 -10.83 1.30 14.71
CA LEU A 149 -11.37 1.39 13.36
C LEU A 149 -10.25 1.43 12.31
N GLN A 150 -9.14 2.14 12.58
CA GLN A 150 -7.96 2.16 11.71
C GLN A 150 -7.35 0.77 11.56
N GLY A 151 -7.11 0.08 12.71
CA GLY A 151 -6.62 -1.29 12.69
C GLY A 151 -7.54 -2.23 11.91
N LEU A 152 -8.85 -2.12 12.12
CA LEU A 152 -9.88 -2.87 11.39
C LEU A 152 -9.82 -2.58 9.89
N GLY A 153 -9.83 -1.32 9.49
CA GLY A 153 -9.78 -0.91 8.09
C GLY A 153 -8.57 -1.47 7.35
N VAL A 154 -7.37 -1.38 7.96
CA VAL A 154 -6.13 -1.89 7.38
C VAL A 154 -6.17 -3.40 7.14
N VAL A 155 -6.61 -4.19 8.12
CA VAL A 155 -6.65 -5.66 7.95
C VAL A 155 -7.73 -6.10 6.96
N LEU A 156 -8.84 -5.38 6.87
CA LEU A 156 -9.89 -5.63 5.89
C LEU A 156 -9.41 -5.35 4.46
N LEU A 157 -8.62 -4.30 4.26
CA LEU A 157 -7.98 -4.02 2.96
C LEU A 157 -7.00 -5.14 2.55
N ARG A 158 -6.22 -5.67 3.50
CA ARG A 158 -5.33 -6.81 3.24
C ARG A 158 -6.08 -8.08 2.87
N GLU A 159 -7.23 -8.32 3.49
CA GLU A 159 -8.15 -9.42 3.16
C GLU A 159 -8.97 -9.18 1.88
N ARG A 160 -8.84 -7.97 1.26
CA ARG A 160 -9.64 -7.52 0.11
C ARG A 160 -11.14 -7.45 0.41
N ASP A 161 -11.52 -7.34 1.68
CA ASP A 161 -12.90 -7.03 2.07
C ASP A 161 -13.11 -5.51 2.00
N TYR A 162 -13.16 -5.02 0.77
CA TYR A 162 -13.23 -3.58 0.50
C TYR A 162 -14.51 -2.93 1.01
N ASN A 163 -15.64 -3.64 1.00
CA ASN A 163 -16.89 -3.08 1.48
C ASN A 163 -16.86 -2.81 2.99
N SER A 164 -16.36 -3.76 3.77
CA SER A 164 -16.18 -3.58 5.21
C SER A 164 -15.11 -2.54 5.53
N ALA A 165 -14.03 -2.46 4.73
CA ALA A 165 -13.00 -1.43 4.89
C ALA A 165 -13.58 -0.03 4.62
N ILE A 166 -14.35 0.16 3.55
CA ILE A 166 -15.05 1.41 3.25
C ILE A 166 -15.91 1.83 4.44
N ALA A 167 -16.72 0.91 5.00
CA ALA A 167 -17.55 1.21 6.16
C ALA A 167 -16.73 1.66 7.38
N ALA A 168 -15.59 1.01 7.65
CA ALA A 168 -14.71 1.40 8.74
C ALA A 168 -14.12 2.81 8.53
N TYR A 169 -13.63 3.14 7.33
CA TYR A 169 -13.11 4.48 7.05
C TYR A 169 -14.19 5.56 7.02
N GLN A 170 -15.43 5.23 6.60
CA GLN A 170 -16.57 6.14 6.72
C GLN A 170 -16.90 6.46 8.19
N GLN A 171 -16.78 5.48 9.08
CA GLN A 171 -16.94 5.71 10.52
C GLN A 171 -15.83 6.60 11.08
N ILE A 172 -14.57 6.40 10.65
CA ILE A 172 -13.45 7.28 11.04
C ILE A 172 -13.76 8.73 10.63
N ILE A 173 -14.19 8.96 9.39
CA ILE A 173 -14.54 10.29 8.88
C ILE A 173 -15.74 10.90 9.62
N ALA A 174 -16.70 10.07 10.06
CA ALA A 174 -17.83 10.55 10.85
C ALA A 174 -17.41 11.02 12.26
N LEU A 175 -16.41 10.36 12.86
CA LEU A 175 -15.85 10.71 14.17
C LEU A 175 -14.83 11.85 14.10
N ASP A 176 -14.04 11.88 13.05
CA ASP A 176 -12.98 12.86 12.78
C ASP A 176 -13.09 13.34 11.32
N PRO A 177 -13.92 14.37 11.06
CA PRO A 177 -14.13 14.90 9.71
C PRO A 177 -12.90 15.52 9.05
N ASP A 178 -11.83 15.77 9.81
CA ASP A 178 -10.57 16.31 9.33
C ASP A 178 -9.48 15.24 9.14
N ASN A 179 -9.85 13.96 9.23
CA ASN A 179 -8.93 12.84 9.08
C ASN A 179 -8.50 12.63 7.62
N GLU A 180 -7.41 13.26 7.23
CA GLU A 180 -6.88 13.24 5.87
C GLU A 180 -6.57 11.83 5.38
N GLU A 181 -5.91 11.02 6.21
CA GLU A 181 -5.55 9.65 5.88
C GLU A 181 -6.77 8.79 5.56
N ALA A 182 -7.85 8.96 6.33
CA ALA A 182 -9.08 8.23 6.10
C ALA A 182 -9.74 8.58 4.75
N TYR A 183 -9.73 9.85 4.36
CA TYR A 183 -10.23 10.26 3.04
C TYR A 183 -9.37 9.72 1.91
N GLU A 184 -8.05 9.75 2.03
CA GLU A 184 -7.14 9.22 1.01
C GLU A 184 -7.33 7.71 0.80
N ILE A 185 -7.40 6.95 1.89
CA ILE A 185 -7.61 5.51 1.82
C ILE A 185 -9.00 5.17 1.29
N LEU A 186 -10.04 5.88 1.75
CA LEU A 186 -11.42 5.69 1.28
C LEU A 186 -11.53 6.00 -0.20
N GLY A 187 -10.99 7.15 -0.65
CA GLY A 187 -10.99 7.54 -2.06
C GLY A 187 -10.29 6.51 -2.95
N THR A 188 -9.10 6.07 -2.56
CA THR A 188 -8.34 5.03 -3.28
C THR A 188 -9.11 3.71 -3.34
N THR A 189 -9.71 3.29 -2.22
CA THR A 189 -10.46 2.03 -2.15
C THR A 189 -11.70 2.07 -3.05
N LEU A 190 -12.42 3.19 -3.07
CA LEU A 190 -13.58 3.38 -3.94
C LEU A 190 -13.20 3.38 -5.42
N ILE A 191 -12.10 4.05 -5.80
CA ILE A 191 -11.58 4.03 -7.17
C ILE A 191 -11.25 2.60 -7.60
N GLN A 192 -10.58 1.85 -6.73
CA GLN A 192 -10.21 0.46 -7.01
C GLN A 192 -11.42 -0.46 -7.20
N GLN A 193 -12.52 -0.19 -6.50
CA GLN A 193 -13.79 -0.91 -6.65
C GLN A 193 -14.61 -0.44 -7.85
N GLY A 194 -14.11 0.52 -8.64
CA GLY A 194 -14.86 1.12 -9.74
C GLY A 194 -16.02 2.02 -9.29
N ARG A 195 -16.09 2.35 -8.00
CA ARG A 195 -17.10 3.27 -7.40
C ARG A 195 -16.61 4.71 -7.51
N THR A 196 -16.26 5.11 -8.73
CA THR A 196 -15.52 6.35 -9.01
C THR A 196 -16.33 7.59 -8.66
N THR A 197 -17.64 7.58 -8.92
CA THR A 197 -18.52 8.71 -8.57
C THR A 197 -18.53 8.98 -7.06
N GLU A 198 -18.63 7.93 -6.25
CA GLU A 198 -18.58 8.05 -4.79
C GLU A 198 -17.22 8.54 -4.30
N ALA A 199 -16.15 8.08 -4.94
CA ALA A 199 -14.79 8.57 -4.64
C ALA A 199 -14.69 10.09 -4.89
N ILE A 200 -15.22 10.57 -6.00
CA ILE A 200 -15.25 12.01 -6.34
C ILE A 200 -16.01 12.80 -5.27
N GLU A 201 -17.20 12.35 -4.87
CA GLU A 201 -18.01 13.03 -3.85
C GLU A 201 -17.27 13.13 -2.51
N VAL A 202 -16.69 12.01 -2.05
CA VAL A 202 -15.94 11.93 -0.80
C VAL A 202 -14.72 12.86 -0.83
N LEU A 203 -13.92 12.79 -1.90
CA LEU A 203 -12.70 13.58 -2.03
C LEU A 203 -13.00 15.08 -2.25
N GLN A 204 -14.07 15.42 -2.97
CA GLN A 204 -14.53 16.81 -3.09
C GLN A 204 -14.96 17.39 -1.73
N LYS A 205 -15.65 16.60 -0.91
CA LYS A 205 -16.01 17.00 0.45
C LYS A 205 -14.77 17.29 1.29
N ALA A 206 -13.80 16.37 1.27
CA ALA A 206 -12.53 16.54 1.96
C ALA A 206 -11.79 17.83 1.55
N THR A 207 -11.69 18.08 0.23
CA THR A 207 -10.95 19.23 -0.30
C THR A 207 -11.65 20.58 -0.11
N ARG A 208 -12.93 20.60 0.25
CA ARG A 208 -13.66 21.83 0.62
C ARG A 208 -13.43 22.24 2.08
N ASN A 209 -13.19 21.27 2.96
CA ASN A 209 -13.21 21.47 4.41
C ASN A 209 -11.82 21.79 5.02
N SER A 210 -10.87 22.38 4.32
CA SER A 210 -9.59 22.88 4.82
C SER A 210 -8.39 21.91 4.85
N ALA A 211 -8.54 20.64 4.81
CA ALA A 211 -7.42 19.70 4.78
C ALA A 211 -7.06 19.30 3.33
N ARG A 212 -6.50 20.25 2.57
CA ARG A 212 -6.07 19.96 1.20
C ARG A 212 -4.67 19.37 1.20
N THR A 213 -4.56 18.05 1.19
CA THR A 213 -3.27 17.41 0.94
C THR A 213 -3.04 17.19 -0.56
N SER A 214 -1.77 17.10 -0.94
CA SER A 214 -1.39 16.71 -2.30
C SER A 214 -1.95 15.32 -2.65
N GLY A 215 -1.96 14.41 -1.67
CA GLY A 215 -2.50 13.06 -1.81
C GLY A 215 -3.99 13.05 -2.17
N MET A 216 -4.84 13.76 -1.42
CA MET A 216 -6.27 13.84 -1.71
C MET A 216 -6.56 14.46 -3.09
N LEU A 217 -5.85 15.53 -3.46
CA LEU A 217 -6.00 16.16 -4.76
C LEU A 217 -5.51 15.26 -5.89
N LEU A 218 -4.46 14.49 -5.68
CA LEU A 218 -4.02 13.45 -6.62
C LEU A 218 -5.11 12.41 -6.83
N GLN A 219 -5.70 11.88 -5.74
CA GLN A 219 -6.78 10.90 -5.82
C GLN A 219 -8.02 11.47 -6.52
N LEU A 220 -8.41 12.69 -6.19
CA LEU A 220 -9.51 13.38 -6.86
C LEU A 220 -9.22 13.55 -8.36
N GLY A 221 -8.00 13.96 -8.71
CA GLY A 221 -7.56 14.08 -10.10
C GLY A 221 -7.68 12.74 -10.84
N VAL A 222 -7.19 11.65 -10.26
CA VAL A 222 -7.27 10.30 -10.83
C VAL A 222 -8.72 9.84 -10.99
N ALA A 223 -9.59 10.06 -9.99
CA ALA A 223 -10.99 9.72 -10.07
C ALA A 223 -11.71 10.46 -11.19
N LEU A 224 -11.49 11.79 -11.30
CA LEU A 224 -12.06 12.61 -12.36
C LEU A 224 -11.56 12.19 -13.76
N LEU A 225 -10.30 11.82 -13.88
CA LEU A 225 -9.76 11.29 -15.14
C LEU A 225 -10.40 9.95 -15.52
N THR A 226 -10.66 9.10 -14.54
CA THR A 226 -11.33 7.81 -14.74
C THR A 226 -12.76 7.99 -15.24
N GLU A 227 -13.47 9.00 -14.75
CA GLU A 227 -14.81 9.39 -15.27
C GLU A 227 -14.75 10.14 -16.62
N GLY A 228 -13.55 10.40 -17.15
CA GLY A 228 -13.38 11.11 -18.41
C GLY A 228 -13.39 12.63 -18.30
N ASN A 229 -13.48 13.18 -17.10
CA ASN A 229 -13.44 14.63 -16.89
C ASN A 229 -11.99 15.15 -16.83
N MET A 230 -11.35 15.19 -18.01
CA MET A 230 -9.94 15.56 -18.13
C MET A 230 -9.61 16.98 -17.64
N ASN A 231 -10.53 17.93 -17.79
CA ASN A 231 -10.27 19.30 -17.38
C ASN A 231 -10.25 19.45 -15.86
N ALA A 232 -11.26 18.90 -15.19
CA ALA A 232 -11.33 18.92 -13.73
C ALA A 232 -10.21 18.05 -13.11
N GLY A 233 -9.90 16.90 -13.72
CA GLY A 233 -8.81 16.04 -13.28
C GLY A 233 -7.46 16.75 -13.36
N LEU A 234 -7.16 17.41 -14.48
CA LEU A 234 -5.91 18.19 -14.60
C LEU A 234 -5.88 19.35 -13.60
N ALA A 235 -7.00 20.05 -13.38
CA ALA A 235 -7.04 21.14 -12.40
C ALA A 235 -6.74 20.66 -10.97
N ALA A 236 -7.27 19.50 -10.58
CA ALA A 236 -6.96 18.90 -9.28
C ALA A 236 -5.47 18.48 -9.17
N LEU A 237 -4.90 17.88 -10.22
CA LEU A 237 -3.48 17.51 -10.27
C LEU A 237 -2.56 18.73 -10.21
N GLU A 238 -2.91 19.83 -10.89
CA GLU A 238 -2.13 21.08 -10.83
C GLU A 238 -2.18 21.72 -9.43
N GLN A 239 -3.29 21.56 -8.72
CA GLN A 239 -3.36 21.97 -7.30
C GLN A 239 -2.48 21.05 -6.44
N ALA A 240 -2.52 19.73 -6.65
CA ALA A 240 -1.65 18.79 -5.97
C ALA A 240 -0.18 19.12 -6.15
N LYS A 241 0.23 19.45 -7.39
CA LYS A 241 1.59 19.88 -7.75
C LYS A 241 2.03 21.16 -7.01
N LYS A 242 1.10 22.10 -6.78
CA LYS A 242 1.42 23.33 -6.02
C LYS A 242 1.68 23.07 -4.55
N ILE A 243 0.99 22.07 -3.95
CA ILE A 243 1.15 21.71 -2.54
C ILE A 243 2.42 20.87 -2.35
N ASP A 244 2.63 19.89 -3.22
CA ASP A 244 3.80 19.02 -3.19
C ASP A 244 4.43 18.93 -4.59
N PRO A 245 5.40 19.80 -4.91
CA PRO A 245 6.08 19.81 -6.20
C PRO A 245 7.09 18.68 -6.38
N GLU A 246 7.29 17.84 -5.35
CA GLU A 246 8.21 16.71 -5.39
C GLU A 246 7.47 15.36 -5.50
N ASN A 247 6.16 15.35 -5.64
CA ASN A 247 5.38 14.13 -5.80
C ASN A 247 5.45 13.61 -7.25
N PRO A 248 6.17 12.49 -7.52
CA PRO A 248 6.35 11.98 -8.87
C PRO A 248 5.04 11.46 -9.50
N ASP A 249 4.10 10.97 -8.69
CA ASP A 249 2.82 10.45 -9.19
C ASP A 249 1.95 11.56 -9.79
N VAL A 250 2.00 12.75 -9.22
CA VAL A 250 1.29 13.92 -9.76
C VAL A 250 1.77 14.23 -11.17
N TYR A 251 3.08 14.28 -11.39
CA TYR A 251 3.65 14.52 -12.73
C TYR A 251 3.32 13.39 -13.70
N TYR A 252 3.35 12.15 -13.24
CA TYR A 252 2.96 11.00 -14.06
C TYR A 252 1.53 11.14 -14.59
N TYR A 253 0.57 11.48 -13.74
CA TYR A 253 -0.82 11.66 -14.18
C TYR A 253 -1.04 12.91 -15.04
N ILE A 254 -0.33 14.00 -14.78
CA ILE A 254 -0.31 15.18 -15.67
C ILE A 254 0.21 14.78 -17.04
N GLY A 255 1.30 14.04 -17.13
CA GLY A 255 1.86 13.51 -18.36
C GLY A 255 0.86 12.65 -19.13
N LYS A 256 0.10 11.79 -18.45
CA LYS A 256 -0.98 11.00 -19.06
C LYS A 256 -2.09 11.87 -19.66
N VAL A 257 -2.47 12.94 -18.99
CA VAL A 257 -3.46 13.89 -19.53
C VAL A 257 -2.93 14.57 -20.79
N TYR A 258 -1.68 15.05 -20.78
CA TYR A 258 -1.07 15.66 -21.94
C TYR A 258 -0.94 14.69 -23.12
N ARG A 259 -0.54 13.43 -22.87
CA ARG A 259 -0.50 12.38 -23.90
C ARG A 259 -1.88 12.15 -24.52
N GLN A 260 -2.93 12.08 -23.70
CA GLN A 260 -4.30 11.90 -24.20
C GLN A 260 -4.78 13.10 -25.03
N ARG A 261 -4.32 14.30 -24.72
CA ARG A 261 -4.56 15.53 -25.50
C ARG A 261 -3.64 15.64 -26.72
N ARG A 262 -2.81 14.64 -27.01
CA ARG A 262 -1.80 14.62 -28.07
C ARG A 262 -0.73 15.72 -27.93
N ASN A 263 -0.59 16.32 -26.76
CA ASN A 263 0.53 17.18 -26.42
C ASN A 263 1.72 16.31 -25.96
N LEU A 264 2.45 15.75 -26.93
CA LEU A 264 3.53 14.80 -26.64
C LEU A 264 4.73 15.48 -25.97
N GLU A 265 4.97 16.77 -26.24
CA GLU A 265 6.03 17.55 -25.61
C GLU A 265 5.76 17.74 -24.10
N GLY A 266 4.58 18.25 -23.73
CA GLY A 266 4.20 18.41 -22.34
C GLY A 266 4.09 17.07 -21.59
N ALA A 267 3.71 15.98 -22.30
CA ALA A 267 3.70 14.63 -21.73
C ALA A 267 5.12 14.17 -21.41
N LEU A 268 6.06 14.33 -22.35
CA LEU A 268 7.47 13.94 -22.18
C LEU A 268 8.11 14.68 -21.01
N ASP A 269 7.95 16.01 -20.95
CA ASP A 269 8.45 16.83 -19.84
C ASP A 269 7.91 16.35 -18.49
N SER A 270 6.60 16.10 -18.42
CA SER A 270 5.96 15.62 -17.18
C SER A 270 6.48 14.24 -16.76
N PHE A 271 6.62 13.29 -17.69
CA PHE A 271 7.15 11.97 -17.35
C PHE A 271 8.63 12.02 -16.97
N GLN A 272 9.44 12.86 -17.64
CA GLN A 272 10.84 13.07 -17.27
C GLN A 272 10.97 13.67 -15.88
N ARG A 273 10.08 14.61 -15.51
CA ARG A 273 10.05 15.14 -14.15
C ARG A 273 9.67 14.06 -13.14
N ALA A 274 8.69 13.20 -13.45
CA ALA A 274 8.32 12.06 -12.60
C ALA A 274 9.51 11.12 -12.37
N VAL A 275 10.26 10.78 -13.41
CA VAL A 275 11.47 9.92 -13.32
C VAL A 275 12.60 10.62 -12.56
N SER A 276 12.80 11.94 -12.74
CA SER A 276 13.82 12.68 -12.01
C SER A 276 13.58 12.65 -10.48
N LEU A 277 12.31 12.64 -10.07
CA LEU A 277 11.89 12.55 -8.67
C LEU A 277 11.92 11.11 -8.12
N ARG A 278 11.62 10.12 -8.98
CA ARG A 278 11.64 8.69 -8.64
C ARG A 278 12.34 7.91 -9.75
N ARG A 279 13.65 7.66 -9.63
CA ARG A 279 14.47 7.02 -10.67
C ARG A 279 13.95 5.64 -11.11
N ASN A 280 13.39 4.86 -10.20
CA ASN A 280 12.82 3.54 -10.48
C ASN A 280 11.34 3.56 -10.90
N PHE A 281 10.86 4.67 -11.45
CA PHE A 281 9.46 4.79 -11.88
C PHE A 281 9.26 4.14 -13.25
N VAL A 282 9.20 2.81 -13.26
CA VAL A 282 9.12 1.96 -14.46
C VAL A 282 8.04 2.43 -15.44
N ASN A 283 6.86 2.79 -14.94
CA ASN A 283 5.75 3.20 -15.81
C ASN A 283 6.01 4.54 -16.50
N ALA A 284 6.54 5.53 -15.79
CA ALA A 284 6.88 6.81 -16.39
C ALA A 284 8.00 6.64 -17.43
N GLN A 285 9.01 5.81 -17.14
CA GLN A 285 10.08 5.50 -18.06
C GLN A 285 9.60 4.79 -19.33
N ALA A 286 8.62 3.88 -19.19
CA ALA A 286 8.00 3.21 -20.34
C ALA A 286 7.19 4.18 -21.21
N GLU A 287 6.47 5.14 -20.62
CA GLU A 287 5.75 6.20 -21.33
C GLU A 287 6.70 7.11 -22.10
N ILE A 288 7.85 7.47 -21.51
CA ILE A 288 8.92 8.21 -22.22
C ILE A 288 9.37 7.41 -23.44
N GLY A 289 9.70 6.14 -23.27
CA GLY A 289 10.13 5.27 -24.35
C GLY A 289 9.10 5.17 -25.48
N GLU A 290 7.80 5.06 -25.14
CA GLU A 290 6.70 4.97 -26.12
C GLU A 290 6.56 6.26 -26.94
N ILE A 291 6.63 7.42 -26.28
CA ILE A 291 6.58 8.71 -26.98
C ILE A 291 7.76 8.86 -27.94
N LEU A 292 8.98 8.60 -27.47
CA LEU A 292 10.21 8.71 -28.25
C LEU A 292 10.21 7.73 -29.44
N LEU A 293 9.75 6.49 -29.22
CA LEU A 293 9.61 5.50 -30.28
C LEU A 293 8.62 5.96 -31.36
N THR A 294 7.48 6.53 -30.94
CA THR A 294 6.44 7.05 -31.87
C THR A 294 6.94 8.24 -32.65
N GLN A 295 7.81 9.08 -32.08
CA GLN A 295 8.45 10.22 -32.74
C GLN A 295 9.62 9.82 -33.66
N GLY A 296 10.04 8.55 -33.63
CA GLY A 296 11.22 8.07 -34.37
C GLY A 296 12.55 8.41 -33.70
N ASN A 297 12.53 8.91 -32.47
CA ASN A 297 13.72 9.21 -31.68
C ASN A 297 14.28 7.92 -31.06
N TYR A 298 14.76 7.04 -31.98
CA TYR A 298 15.12 5.67 -31.60
C TYR A 298 16.29 5.57 -30.62
N ILE A 299 17.23 6.53 -30.62
CA ILE A 299 18.38 6.49 -29.72
C ILE A 299 17.91 6.64 -28.26
N GLU A 300 17.14 7.68 -28.01
CA GLU A 300 16.59 7.97 -26.68
C GLU A 300 15.58 6.91 -26.26
N ALA A 301 14.77 6.39 -27.21
CA ALA A 301 13.85 5.27 -26.93
C ALA A 301 14.59 4.01 -26.48
N ILE A 302 15.75 3.68 -27.10
CA ILE A 302 16.61 2.56 -26.67
C ILE A 302 17.09 2.77 -25.24
N VAL A 303 17.54 3.99 -24.89
CA VAL A 303 17.99 4.30 -23.52
C VAL A 303 16.85 4.10 -22.54
N ALA A 304 15.68 4.69 -22.83
CA ALA A 304 14.50 4.57 -21.97
C ALA A 304 14.08 3.11 -21.76
N TYR A 305 13.99 2.31 -22.83
CA TYR A 305 13.57 0.90 -22.69
C TYR A 305 14.66 0.01 -22.10
N ARG A 306 15.93 0.32 -22.21
CA ARG A 306 16.99 -0.39 -21.48
C ARG A 306 16.84 -0.21 -19.96
N GLU A 307 16.52 0.99 -19.51
CA GLU A 307 16.18 1.23 -18.10
C GLU A 307 14.93 0.44 -17.67
N VAL A 308 13.89 0.42 -18.51
CA VAL A 308 12.68 -0.37 -18.19
C VAL A 308 12.98 -1.85 -18.05
N VAL A 309 13.79 -2.46 -18.94
CA VAL A 309 14.11 -3.89 -18.85
C VAL A 309 15.06 -4.22 -17.70
N GLU A 310 15.88 -3.28 -17.29
CA GLU A 310 16.72 -3.40 -16.09
C GLU A 310 15.89 -3.39 -14.81
N LEU A 311 14.95 -2.44 -14.70
CA LEU A 311 14.06 -2.30 -13.54
C LEU A 311 12.97 -3.37 -13.49
N ALA A 312 12.53 -3.89 -14.65
CA ALA A 312 11.46 -4.87 -14.79
C ALA A 312 11.85 -5.99 -15.78
N PRO A 313 12.78 -6.89 -15.43
CA PRO A 313 13.36 -7.88 -16.34
C PRO A 313 12.39 -8.97 -16.82
N THR A 314 11.19 -9.03 -16.25
CA THR A 314 10.12 -9.96 -16.66
C THR A 314 9.02 -9.26 -17.49
N ASN A 315 9.21 -7.99 -17.89
CA ASN A 315 8.21 -7.25 -18.66
C ASN A 315 8.38 -7.52 -20.17
N PRO A 316 7.54 -8.34 -20.81
CA PRO A 316 7.69 -8.66 -22.24
C PRO A 316 7.47 -7.47 -23.16
N ALA A 317 6.58 -6.53 -22.80
CA ALA A 317 6.30 -5.35 -23.62
C ALA A 317 7.52 -4.41 -23.69
N ALA A 318 8.29 -4.29 -22.61
CA ALA A 318 9.51 -3.50 -22.60
C ALA A 318 10.56 -4.05 -23.57
N TYR A 319 10.78 -5.38 -23.56
CA TYR A 319 11.69 -6.03 -24.52
C TYR A 319 11.19 -5.91 -25.95
N TYR A 320 9.88 -6.03 -26.18
CA TYR A 320 9.30 -5.86 -27.50
C TYR A 320 9.56 -4.45 -28.05
N ASN A 321 9.28 -3.41 -27.26
CA ASN A 321 9.47 -2.02 -27.66
C ASN A 321 10.96 -1.66 -27.79
N LEU A 322 11.84 -2.22 -26.96
CA LEU A 322 13.29 -2.14 -27.13
C LEU A 322 13.70 -2.72 -28.49
N GLY A 323 13.17 -3.87 -28.84
CA GLY A 323 13.40 -4.50 -30.14
C GLY A 323 12.95 -3.62 -31.33
N LEU A 324 11.79 -2.96 -31.20
CA LEU A 324 11.30 -2.01 -32.21
C LEU A 324 12.24 -0.78 -32.35
N ALA A 325 12.67 -0.21 -31.22
CA ALA A 325 13.60 0.93 -31.22
C ALA A 325 14.96 0.56 -31.83
N LEU A 326 15.49 -0.62 -31.48
CA LEU A 326 16.74 -1.15 -32.05
C LEU A 326 16.61 -1.43 -33.56
N LYS A 327 15.47 -1.98 -34.03
CA LYS A 327 15.16 -2.16 -35.44
C LYS A 327 15.14 -0.80 -36.18
N GLY A 328 14.51 0.23 -35.59
CA GLY A 328 14.49 1.58 -36.14
C GLY A 328 15.89 2.16 -36.36
N ARG A 329 16.87 1.78 -35.51
CA ARG A 329 18.30 2.13 -35.65
C ARG A 329 19.09 1.11 -36.46
N GLN A 330 18.46 0.15 -37.12
CA GLN A 330 19.09 -0.93 -37.90
C GLN A 330 20.08 -1.78 -37.10
N ARG A 331 19.97 -1.80 -35.75
CA ARG A 331 20.75 -2.67 -34.84
C ARG A 331 20.10 -4.06 -34.80
N TYR A 332 20.05 -4.74 -35.92
CA TYR A 332 19.23 -5.93 -36.14
C TYR A 332 19.58 -7.09 -35.22
N SER A 333 20.86 -7.35 -34.94
CA SER A 333 21.28 -8.42 -34.04
C SER A 333 20.73 -8.23 -32.62
N GLU A 334 20.79 -6.98 -32.11
CA GLU A 334 20.28 -6.67 -30.79
C GLU A 334 18.74 -6.65 -30.76
N ALA A 335 18.12 -6.17 -31.85
CA ALA A 335 16.67 -6.20 -31.99
C ALA A 335 16.13 -7.63 -31.97
N ILE A 336 16.81 -8.57 -32.65
CA ILE A 336 16.46 -10.00 -32.61
C ILE A 336 16.54 -10.53 -31.18
N ALA A 337 17.63 -10.30 -30.47
CA ALA A 337 17.80 -10.76 -29.08
C ALA A 337 16.71 -10.22 -28.15
N ALA A 338 16.36 -8.94 -28.26
CA ALA A 338 15.30 -8.32 -27.47
C ALA A 338 13.91 -8.92 -27.81
N LEU A 339 13.62 -9.12 -29.10
CA LEU A 339 12.34 -9.68 -29.53
C LEU A 339 12.19 -11.17 -29.20
N GLU A 340 13.28 -11.95 -29.22
CA GLU A 340 13.29 -13.34 -28.75
C GLU A 340 12.96 -13.40 -27.26
N LYS A 341 13.60 -12.54 -26.46
CA LYS A 341 13.29 -12.45 -25.03
C LYS A 341 11.84 -12.03 -24.79
N ALA A 342 11.33 -11.05 -25.54
CA ALA A 342 9.92 -10.65 -25.48
C ALA A 342 8.97 -11.81 -25.78
N ARG A 343 9.22 -12.54 -26.91
CA ARG A 343 8.43 -13.69 -27.30
C ARG A 343 8.37 -14.75 -26.20
N ASP A 344 9.52 -15.07 -25.62
CA ASP A 344 9.62 -16.13 -24.60
C ASP A 344 8.89 -15.73 -23.32
N LEU A 345 9.05 -14.50 -22.84
CA LEU A 345 8.30 -13.94 -21.71
C LEU A 345 6.79 -13.87 -21.99
N TYR A 346 6.37 -13.53 -23.22
CA TYR A 346 4.96 -13.58 -23.59
C TYR A 346 4.40 -15.02 -23.55
N LYS A 347 5.19 -16.03 -23.95
CA LYS A 347 4.80 -17.44 -23.88
C LYS A 347 4.69 -17.89 -22.42
N GLU A 348 5.65 -17.56 -21.58
CA GLU A 348 5.63 -17.84 -20.13
C GLU A 348 4.39 -17.25 -19.45
N ASN A 349 3.98 -16.04 -19.85
CA ASN A 349 2.79 -15.36 -19.34
C ASN A 349 1.48 -15.79 -20.04
N ASN A 350 1.48 -16.84 -20.85
CA ASN A 350 0.34 -17.31 -21.64
C ASN A 350 -0.26 -16.23 -22.59
N ASN A 351 0.48 -15.20 -22.93
CA ASN A 351 0.05 -14.15 -23.86
C ASN A 351 0.39 -14.54 -25.31
N ARG A 352 -0.47 -15.35 -25.90
CA ARG A 352 -0.30 -15.83 -27.28
C ARG A 352 -0.27 -14.72 -28.34
N THR A 353 -1.00 -13.63 -28.10
CA THR A 353 -1.07 -12.49 -29.05
C THR A 353 0.28 -11.75 -29.06
N GLY A 354 0.83 -11.40 -27.91
CA GLY A 354 2.12 -10.77 -27.80
C GLY A 354 3.26 -11.63 -28.37
N ALA A 355 3.22 -12.95 -28.11
CA ALA A 355 4.20 -13.87 -28.66
C ALA A 355 4.18 -13.90 -30.21
N ARG A 356 2.99 -13.92 -30.82
CA ARG A 356 2.84 -13.86 -32.29
C ARG A 356 3.33 -12.54 -32.86
N GLN A 357 3.08 -11.40 -32.18
CA GLN A 357 3.58 -10.09 -32.62
C GLN A 357 5.10 -10.05 -32.62
N ALA A 358 5.73 -10.57 -31.56
CA ALA A 358 7.19 -10.64 -31.49
C ALA A 358 7.76 -11.58 -32.58
N GLU A 359 7.13 -12.71 -32.83
CA GLU A 359 7.51 -13.66 -33.87
C GLU A 359 7.42 -13.04 -35.28
N ALA A 360 6.32 -12.36 -35.59
CA ALA A 360 6.14 -11.66 -36.87
C ALA A 360 7.23 -10.61 -37.12
N MET A 361 7.62 -9.88 -36.07
CA MET A 361 8.69 -8.88 -36.15
C MET A 361 10.07 -9.50 -36.34
N LEU A 362 10.33 -10.65 -35.70
CA LEU A 362 11.56 -11.44 -35.93
C LEU A 362 11.66 -11.91 -37.38
N ASP A 363 10.59 -12.42 -37.97
CA ASP A 363 10.55 -12.86 -39.35
C ASP A 363 10.76 -11.72 -40.33
N GLU A 364 10.21 -10.54 -40.04
CA GLU A 364 10.42 -9.33 -40.86
C GLU A 364 11.91 -8.94 -40.89
N ILE A 365 12.58 -8.92 -39.73
CA ILE A 365 14.00 -8.56 -39.64
C ILE A 365 14.87 -9.59 -40.37
N LYS A 366 14.63 -10.90 -40.17
CA LYS A 366 15.38 -11.99 -40.81
C LYS A 366 15.25 -11.99 -42.33
N LYS A 367 14.07 -11.60 -42.85
CA LYS A 367 13.87 -11.40 -44.32
C LYS A 367 14.65 -10.24 -44.90
N LYS A 368 14.87 -9.15 -44.16
CA LYS A 368 15.63 -7.99 -44.60
C LYS A 368 17.15 -8.20 -44.58
N GLN A 369 17.63 -9.20 -43.84
CA GLN A 369 19.04 -9.54 -43.74
C GLN A 369 19.49 -10.59 -44.75
N ARG A 370 18.53 -11.24 -45.42
CA ARG A 370 18.76 -12.15 -46.58
C ARG A 370 18.76 -11.37 -47.87
#